data_a98796fa54bb0f8a8b3bcff38cb9c742
#
_entry.id   a98796fa54bb0f8a8b3bcff38cb9c742
#
_cell.length_a   1.000
_cell.length_b   1.000
_cell.length_c   1.000
_cell.angle_alpha   90.00
_cell.angle_beta   90.00
_cell.angle_gamma   90.00
#
_symmetry.space_group_name_H-M   'P 1'
#
loop_
_entity.id
_entity.type
_entity.pdbx_description
1 polymer ?
#
loop_
_entity_poly.entity_id
_entity_poly.type
_entity_poly.pdbx_seq_one_letter_code
_entity_poly.pdbx_strand_id
1 'polypeptide(L)'
;FGTFDKDIIISYWTAGWWGFDVAKPSYFAEKGHKILNTNDAWYWVLGNITSEDGIYAYENTLKNIEAKPYNELAGGSTVDTIGSMQAIWCDNPSKEHDMDRVLTLMDAFSEKHRDILVRPADYSKVDAALAKVPADLSIYTEETVKAVNDATAAVVRNLKETEQATVDGYAAAIENAVAKLELRKADYTKVD
;
A
#
# COMPACT_ATOMS: atom_id res chain seq x y z
N PHE A 1 -19.15 20.32 14.38
CA PHE A 1 -18.85 19.95 13.00
C PHE A 1 -19.90 18.97 12.51
N GLY A 2 -20.45 19.17 11.30
CA GLY A 2 -21.41 18.26 10.69
C GLY A 2 -20.80 16.89 10.36
N THR A 3 -21.63 15.93 10.03
CA THR A 3 -21.20 14.63 9.50
C THR A 3 -21.06 14.76 7.98
N PHE A 4 -19.89 14.38 7.46
CA PHE A 4 -19.68 14.22 6.03
C PHE A 4 -20.04 12.81 5.59
N ASP A 5 -20.38 12.65 4.31
CA ASP A 5 -20.54 11.34 3.71
C ASP A 5 -19.22 10.56 3.79
N LYS A 6 -19.28 9.26 4.12
CA LYS A 6 -18.10 8.39 4.28
C LYS A 6 -17.29 8.25 2.99
N ASP A 7 -17.90 8.45 1.83
CA ASP A 7 -17.25 8.37 0.54
C ASP A 7 -16.38 9.60 0.24
N ILE A 8 -16.48 10.67 1.06
CA ILE A 8 -15.61 11.83 0.95
C ILE A 8 -14.21 11.48 1.44
N ILE A 9 -13.23 11.64 0.56
CA ILE A 9 -11.80 11.53 0.88
C ILE A 9 -11.34 12.84 1.52
N ILE A 10 -10.70 12.74 2.68
CA ILE A 10 -10.16 13.90 3.39
C ILE A 10 -8.72 14.12 2.95
N SER A 11 -8.46 15.21 2.25
CA SER A 11 -7.10 15.70 1.97
C SER A 11 -6.62 16.50 3.18
N TYR A 12 -5.68 15.91 3.95
CA TYR A 12 -5.19 16.51 5.19
C TYR A 12 -3.82 17.14 4.93
N TRP A 13 -3.77 18.45 4.80
CA TRP A 13 -2.57 19.17 4.37
C TRP A 13 -1.90 20.01 5.48
N THR A 14 -2.63 20.47 6.49
CA THR A 14 -2.08 21.27 7.58
C THR A 14 -2.73 20.94 8.92
N ALA A 15 -1.97 21.14 10.00
CA ALA A 15 -2.48 21.03 11.37
C ALA A 15 -3.08 22.37 11.90
N GLY A 16 -3.16 23.37 11.05
CA GLY A 16 -3.68 24.70 11.34
C GLY A 16 -2.61 25.77 11.16
N TRP A 17 -3.03 26.91 10.58
CA TRP A 17 -2.23 28.12 10.44
C TRP A 17 -2.85 29.24 11.22
N TRP A 18 -2.05 30.21 11.60
CA TRP A 18 -2.50 31.45 12.28
C TRP A 18 -3.43 31.23 13.47
N GLY A 19 -3.24 30.12 14.22
CA GLY A 19 -4.02 29.83 15.41
C GLY A 19 -5.42 29.23 15.15
N PHE A 20 -5.70 28.79 13.92
CA PHE A 20 -6.93 28.04 13.66
C PHE A 20 -6.83 26.63 14.24
N ASP A 21 -7.85 26.21 14.98
CA ASP A 21 -8.04 24.83 15.38
C ASP A 21 -8.54 24.01 14.19
N VAL A 22 -7.82 22.95 13.87
CA VAL A 22 -8.20 21.98 12.83
C VAL A 22 -8.52 20.64 13.48
N ALA A 23 -9.56 19.97 12.99
CA ALA A 23 -9.88 18.63 13.45
C ALA A 23 -8.68 17.70 13.21
N LYS A 24 -8.35 16.87 14.22
CA LYS A 24 -7.24 15.92 14.13
C LYS A 24 -7.52 14.85 13.09
N PRO A 25 -6.47 14.27 12.44
CA PRO A 25 -6.65 13.18 11.48
C PRO A 25 -7.41 11.99 12.05
N SER A 26 -7.16 11.64 13.33
CA SER A 26 -7.85 10.56 14.03
C SER A 26 -9.38 10.75 14.06
N TYR A 27 -9.86 11.98 14.16
CA TYR A 27 -11.29 12.26 14.12
C TYR A 27 -11.96 11.78 12.82
N PHE A 28 -11.29 11.98 11.68
CA PHE A 28 -11.80 11.54 10.38
C PHE A 28 -11.63 10.03 10.20
N ALA A 29 -10.51 9.46 10.64
CA ALA A 29 -10.24 8.03 10.59
C ALA A 29 -11.27 7.23 11.42
N GLU A 30 -11.56 7.67 12.66
CA GLU A 30 -12.57 7.06 13.54
C GLU A 30 -13.98 7.09 12.95
N LYS A 31 -14.27 8.06 12.08
CA LYS A 31 -15.53 8.16 11.36
C LYS A 31 -15.56 7.36 10.06
N GLY A 32 -14.48 6.67 9.73
CA GLY A 32 -14.38 5.79 8.57
C GLY A 32 -14.07 6.51 7.26
N HIS A 33 -13.62 7.78 7.30
CA HIS A 33 -13.16 8.49 6.11
C HIS A 33 -11.80 7.96 5.65
N LYS A 34 -11.61 7.88 4.33
CA LYS A 34 -10.30 7.69 3.72
C LYS A 34 -9.52 9.00 3.78
N ILE A 35 -8.24 8.91 4.12
CA ILE A 35 -7.38 10.08 4.27
C ILE A 35 -6.27 10.05 3.21
N LEU A 36 -6.14 11.14 2.46
CA LEU A 36 -5.01 11.40 1.59
C LEU A 36 -4.03 12.31 2.34
N ASN A 37 -2.79 11.88 2.48
CA ASN A 37 -1.76 12.66 3.13
C ASN A 37 -1.20 13.71 2.18
N THR A 38 -1.53 14.96 2.42
CA THR A 38 -1.07 16.11 1.64
C THR A 38 -0.25 17.07 2.51
N ASN A 39 0.54 16.51 3.43
CA ASN A 39 1.32 17.22 4.42
C ASN A 39 2.09 18.42 3.82
N ASP A 40 1.85 19.61 4.33
CA ASP A 40 2.48 20.85 3.87
C ASP A 40 4.00 20.90 4.13
N ALA A 41 4.52 20.03 4.99
CA ALA A 41 5.97 19.85 5.14
C ALA A 41 6.67 19.36 3.86
N TRP A 42 5.93 18.81 2.90
CA TRP A 42 6.44 18.37 1.59
C TRP A 42 6.21 19.39 0.48
N TYR A 43 5.78 20.61 0.84
CA TYR A 43 5.51 21.67 -0.13
C TYR A 43 6.74 22.53 -0.32
N TRP A 44 7.08 22.77 -1.57
CA TRP A 44 7.98 23.84 -1.98
C TRP A 44 7.15 24.99 -2.52
N VAL A 45 7.21 26.14 -1.87
CA VAL A 45 6.44 27.31 -2.28
C VAL A 45 7.37 28.37 -2.85
N LEU A 46 7.25 28.63 -4.14
CA LEU A 46 8.07 29.57 -4.89
C LEU A 46 7.47 30.99 -4.84
N GLY A 47 8.34 31.97 -4.71
CA GLY A 47 7.99 33.38 -4.92
C GLY A 47 7.35 34.07 -3.72
N ASN A 48 7.39 33.47 -2.53
CA ASN A 48 7.05 34.14 -1.28
C ASN A 48 8.22 34.14 -0.29
N ILE A 49 8.04 34.78 0.86
CA ILE A 49 9.08 34.93 1.89
C ILE A 49 9.57 33.58 2.47
N THR A 50 8.77 32.51 2.33
CA THR A 50 9.10 31.18 2.86
C THR A 50 9.83 30.30 1.86
N SER A 51 10.04 30.77 0.64
CA SER A 51 10.57 29.96 -0.46
C SER A 51 12.08 29.81 -0.49
N GLU A 52 12.82 30.67 0.17
CA GLU A 52 14.29 30.67 0.11
C GLU A 52 14.92 30.07 1.37
N ASP A 53 14.42 30.42 2.56
CA ASP A 53 14.97 29.98 3.83
C ASP A 53 13.91 29.60 4.89
N GLY A 54 12.63 29.62 4.51
CA GLY A 54 11.50 29.33 5.37
C GLY A 54 11.09 27.84 5.36
N ILE A 55 9.97 27.57 6.04
CA ILE A 55 9.44 26.21 6.18
C ILE A 55 9.11 25.52 4.86
N TYR A 56 8.83 26.28 3.82
CA TYR A 56 8.50 25.79 2.47
C TYR A 56 9.64 26.01 1.48
N ALA A 57 10.87 26.23 1.95
CA ALA A 57 12.07 26.30 1.13
C ALA A 57 12.43 24.92 0.57
N TYR A 58 13.12 24.89 -0.58
CA TYR A 58 13.54 23.66 -1.23
C TYR A 58 14.27 22.70 -0.29
N GLU A 59 15.29 23.17 0.42
CA GLU A 59 16.12 22.35 1.30
C GLU A 59 15.33 21.77 2.47
N ASN A 60 14.39 22.52 3.02
CA ASN A 60 13.52 22.03 4.09
C ASN A 60 12.50 21.02 3.56
N THR A 61 11.96 21.23 2.37
CA THR A 61 11.06 20.30 1.69
C THR A 61 11.76 18.96 1.43
N LEU A 62 12.96 19.00 0.84
CA LEU A 62 13.76 17.79 0.57
C LEU A 62 14.06 17.02 1.87
N LYS A 63 14.56 17.71 2.89
CA LYS A 63 14.82 17.13 4.20
C LYS A 63 13.57 16.49 4.83
N ASN A 64 12.42 17.11 4.70
CA ASN A 64 11.17 16.57 5.23
C ASN A 64 10.69 15.35 4.44
N ILE A 65 10.86 15.34 3.12
CA ILE A 65 10.57 14.17 2.29
C ILE A 65 11.42 12.98 2.75
N GLU A 66 12.71 13.19 2.96
CA GLU A 66 13.64 12.14 3.38
C GLU A 66 13.36 11.63 4.81
N ALA A 67 13.03 12.53 5.73
CA ALA A 67 12.93 12.23 7.15
C ALA A 67 11.57 11.69 7.58
N LYS A 68 10.46 12.18 6.99
CA LYS A 68 9.10 11.88 7.47
C LYS A 68 8.54 10.60 6.85
N PRO A 69 7.91 9.72 7.67
CA PRO A 69 7.15 8.58 7.13
C PRO A 69 5.96 9.06 6.28
N TYR A 70 5.60 8.28 5.28
CA TYR A 70 4.50 8.61 4.35
C TYR A 70 3.12 8.79 5.01
N ASN A 71 2.92 8.17 6.16
CA ASN A 71 1.68 8.24 6.93
C ASN A 71 1.73 9.25 8.09
N GLU A 72 2.83 10.01 8.22
CA GLU A 72 2.89 11.14 9.14
C GLU A 72 2.20 12.34 8.52
N LEU A 73 1.07 12.73 9.07
CA LEU A 73 0.32 13.89 8.63
C LEU A 73 0.85 15.18 9.28
N ALA A 74 0.41 16.31 8.76
CA ALA A 74 0.69 17.61 9.36
C ALA A 74 0.36 17.58 10.86
N GLY A 75 1.25 18.15 11.69
CA GLY A 75 1.15 18.07 13.15
C GLY A 75 1.69 16.79 13.78
N GLY A 76 2.32 15.88 13.00
CA GLY A 76 3.03 14.72 13.51
C GLY A 76 2.16 13.51 13.88
N SER A 77 0.86 13.54 13.57
CA SER A 77 -0.02 12.40 13.78
C SER A 77 0.19 11.34 12.70
N THR A 78 0.08 10.06 13.05
CA THR A 78 0.09 8.95 12.10
C THR A 78 -1.26 8.26 12.08
N VAL A 79 -1.83 8.07 10.87
CA VAL A 79 -3.04 7.29 10.62
C VAL A 79 -2.88 6.54 9.30
N ASP A 80 -3.73 5.54 9.07
CA ASP A 80 -3.77 4.88 7.77
C ASP A 80 -4.20 5.86 6.68
N THR A 81 -3.43 5.91 5.59
CA THR A 81 -3.70 6.78 4.45
C THR A 81 -3.81 5.97 3.17
N ILE A 82 -4.61 6.47 2.23
CA ILE A 82 -4.76 5.85 0.89
C ILE A 82 -3.67 6.26 -0.09
N GLY A 83 -2.81 7.20 0.31
CA GLY A 83 -1.71 7.72 -0.49
C GLY A 83 -1.21 9.03 0.07
N SER A 84 -0.24 9.62 -0.63
CA SER A 84 0.36 10.91 -0.28
C SER A 84 0.55 11.78 -1.51
N MET A 85 0.65 13.09 -1.30
CA MET A 85 0.81 14.09 -2.36
C MET A 85 1.85 15.11 -1.94
N GLN A 86 2.75 15.41 -2.84
CA GLN A 86 3.67 16.54 -2.79
C GLN A 86 3.10 17.70 -3.60
N ALA A 87 3.40 18.93 -3.23
CA ALA A 87 3.08 20.09 -4.04
C ALA A 87 4.30 20.98 -4.26
N ILE A 88 4.40 21.46 -5.49
CA ILE A 88 5.27 22.57 -5.85
C ILE A 88 4.33 23.74 -6.18
N TRP A 89 4.27 24.68 -5.28
CA TRP A 89 3.33 25.79 -5.31
C TRP A 89 4.03 27.07 -5.77
N CYS A 90 3.43 27.85 -6.63
CA CYS A 90 4.01 29.08 -7.10
C CYS A 90 3.12 30.27 -6.75
N ASP A 91 3.54 31.06 -5.76
CA ASP A 91 2.85 32.29 -5.37
C ASP A 91 3.23 33.47 -6.27
N ASN A 92 4.39 33.38 -6.92
CA ASN A 92 4.83 34.41 -7.86
C ASN A 92 5.21 33.81 -9.22
N PRO A 93 4.32 33.89 -10.21
CA PRO A 93 4.54 33.27 -11.52
C PRO A 93 5.72 33.88 -12.33
N SER A 94 6.28 35.01 -11.89
CA SER A 94 7.47 35.60 -12.53
C SER A 94 8.79 34.96 -12.05
N LYS A 95 8.76 34.11 -11.02
CA LYS A 95 9.92 33.34 -10.58
C LYS A 95 10.15 32.14 -11.51
N GLU A 96 11.35 32.03 -12.05
CA GLU A 96 11.76 30.87 -12.82
C GLU A 96 11.81 29.62 -11.91
N HIS A 97 11.33 28.52 -12.46
CA HIS A 97 11.43 27.22 -11.79
C HIS A 97 12.78 26.61 -12.12
N ASP A 98 13.51 26.20 -11.08
CA ASP A 98 14.68 25.34 -11.23
C ASP A 98 14.17 23.90 -11.46
N MET A 99 14.16 23.47 -12.71
CA MET A 99 13.64 22.15 -13.08
C MET A 99 14.46 21.00 -12.49
N ASP A 100 15.76 21.19 -12.27
CA ASP A 100 16.58 20.16 -11.64
C ASP A 100 16.17 19.95 -10.18
N ARG A 101 15.86 21.02 -9.47
CA ARG A 101 15.27 20.95 -8.11
C ARG A 101 13.88 20.34 -8.10
N VAL A 102 13.03 20.66 -9.07
CA VAL A 102 11.71 20.04 -9.22
C VAL A 102 11.86 18.53 -9.37
N LEU A 103 12.71 18.08 -10.30
CA LEU A 103 12.94 16.65 -10.54
C LEU A 103 13.54 15.96 -9.32
N THR A 104 14.49 16.59 -8.63
CA THR A 104 15.08 16.02 -7.40
C THR A 104 14.02 15.79 -6.32
N LEU A 105 13.11 16.74 -6.09
CA LEU A 105 12.03 16.56 -5.11
C LEU A 105 11.05 15.46 -5.53
N MET A 106 10.70 15.38 -6.82
CA MET A 106 9.81 14.37 -7.36
C MET A 106 10.42 12.97 -7.22
N ASP A 107 11.71 12.82 -7.52
CA ASP A 107 12.43 11.55 -7.40
C ASP A 107 12.50 11.10 -5.94
N ALA A 108 12.91 11.99 -5.03
CA ALA A 108 12.99 11.71 -3.60
C ALA A 108 11.62 11.31 -3.03
N PHE A 109 10.55 12.01 -3.42
CA PHE A 109 9.19 11.71 -2.99
C PHE A 109 8.70 10.38 -3.56
N SER A 110 8.94 10.13 -4.84
CA SER A 110 8.57 8.89 -5.52
C SER A 110 9.29 7.68 -4.93
N GLU A 111 10.59 7.79 -4.67
CA GLU A 111 11.38 6.73 -4.07
C GLU A 111 10.92 6.40 -2.65
N LYS A 112 10.69 7.42 -1.83
CA LYS A 112 10.18 7.28 -0.45
C LYS A 112 8.84 6.57 -0.39
N HIS A 113 7.99 6.78 -1.38
CA HIS A 113 6.62 6.29 -1.40
C HIS A 113 6.41 5.08 -2.34
N ARG A 114 7.46 4.60 -2.98
CA ARG A 114 7.40 3.51 -3.97
C ARG A 114 6.68 2.27 -3.45
N ASP A 115 7.05 1.81 -2.25
CA ASP A 115 6.48 0.58 -1.67
C ASP A 115 5.01 0.71 -1.29
N ILE A 116 4.51 1.94 -1.19
CA ILE A 116 3.12 2.24 -0.80
C ILE A 116 2.24 2.35 -2.04
N LEU A 117 2.79 2.86 -3.14
CA LEU A 117 2.10 3.03 -4.41
C LEU A 117 1.97 1.71 -5.17
N VAL A 118 2.74 0.70 -4.81
CA VAL A 118 2.64 -0.63 -5.41
C VAL A 118 1.42 -1.34 -4.84
N ARG A 119 0.43 -1.58 -5.71
CA ARG A 119 -0.79 -2.30 -5.35
C ARG A 119 -0.47 -3.69 -4.80
N PRO A 120 -1.32 -4.23 -3.91
CA PRO A 120 -1.20 -5.65 -3.55
C PRO A 120 -1.40 -6.51 -4.79
N ALA A 121 -0.74 -7.65 -4.83
CA ALA A 121 -0.96 -8.63 -5.87
C ALA A 121 -2.39 -9.17 -5.84
N ASP A 122 -2.91 -9.59 -7.00
CA ASP A 122 -4.21 -10.23 -7.12
C ASP A 122 -4.11 -11.73 -6.80
N TYR A 123 -4.76 -12.15 -5.72
CA TYR A 123 -4.80 -13.55 -5.25
C TYR A 123 -6.02 -14.34 -5.75
N SER A 124 -6.85 -13.77 -6.61
CA SER A 124 -8.10 -14.43 -7.07
C SER A 124 -7.87 -15.82 -7.65
N LYS A 125 -6.78 -16.01 -8.42
CA LYS A 125 -6.39 -17.32 -8.97
C LYS A 125 -5.96 -18.31 -7.88
N VAL A 126 -5.23 -17.84 -6.87
CA VAL A 126 -4.82 -18.67 -5.72
C VAL A 126 -6.05 -19.13 -4.94
N ASP A 127 -6.98 -18.22 -4.66
CA ASP A 127 -8.20 -18.53 -3.94
C ASP A 127 -9.09 -19.52 -4.72
N ALA A 128 -9.16 -19.36 -6.06
CA ALA A 128 -9.84 -20.31 -6.93
C ALA A 128 -9.16 -21.68 -6.99
N ALA A 129 -7.81 -21.74 -6.94
CA ALA A 129 -7.07 -22.99 -6.89
C ALA A 129 -7.24 -23.70 -5.53
N LEU A 130 -7.19 -22.95 -4.42
CA LEU A 130 -7.44 -23.47 -3.07
C LEU A 130 -8.87 -24.06 -2.95
N ALA A 131 -9.86 -23.43 -3.56
CA ALA A 131 -11.24 -23.92 -3.57
C ALA A 131 -11.41 -25.25 -4.30
N LYS A 132 -10.45 -25.65 -5.17
CA LYS A 132 -10.45 -26.97 -5.86
C LYS A 132 -9.83 -28.09 -5.03
N VAL A 133 -9.18 -27.78 -3.92
CA VAL A 133 -8.61 -28.82 -3.02
C VAL A 133 -9.76 -29.60 -2.40
N PRO A 134 -9.79 -30.95 -2.54
CA PRO A 134 -10.85 -31.75 -1.94
C PRO A 134 -10.91 -31.60 -0.43
N ALA A 135 -12.12 -31.50 0.12
CA ALA A 135 -12.33 -31.36 1.55
C ALA A 135 -11.88 -32.64 2.34
N ASP A 136 -11.97 -33.80 1.70
CA ASP A 136 -11.47 -35.07 2.26
C ASP A 136 -10.28 -35.58 1.42
N LEU A 137 -9.10 -35.46 2.00
CA LEU A 137 -7.85 -35.97 1.41
C LEU A 137 -7.49 -37.36 1.87
N SER A 138 -8.25 -38.00 2.79
CA SER A 138 -7.93 -39.31 3.39
C SER A 138 -8.00 -40.46 2.39
N ILE A 139 -8.74 -40.28 1.31
CA ILE A 139 -8.91 -41.29 0.23
C ILE A 139 -7.76 -41.34 -0.76
N TYR A 140 -6.85 -40.34 -0.72
CA TYR A 140 -5.70 -40.25 -1.65
C TYR A 140 -4.42 -40.77 -1.03
N THR A 141 -3.39 -41.03 -1.84
CA THR A 141 -2.08 -41.49 -1.39
C THR A 141 -1.37 -40.42 -0.57
N GLU A 142 -0.57 -40.80 0.40
CA GLU A 142 0.15 -39.87 1.28
C GLU A 142 1.11 -38.99 0.50
N GLU A 143 1.74 -39.51 -0.54
CA GLU A 143 2.67 -38.76 -1.38
C GLU A 143 1.97 -37.62 -2.12
N THR A 144 0.82 -37.89 -2.77
CA THR A 144 0.09 -36.87 -3.52
C THR A 144 -0.60 -35.86 -2.60
N VAL A 145 -1.08 -36.28 -1.42
CA VAL A 145 -1.60 -35.39 -0.38
C VAL A 145 -0.51 -34.44 0.13
N LYS A 146 0.70 -35.00 0.37
CA LYS A 146 1.84 -34.16 0.80
C LYS A 146 2.14 -33.07 -0.22
N ALA A 147 2.12 -33.37 -1.52
CA ALA A 147 2.36 -32.38 -2.56
C ALA A 147 1.32 -31.24 -2.55
N VAL A 148 0.04 -31.55 -2.30
CA VAL A 148 -1.02 -30.54 -2.14
C VAL A 148 -0.77 -29.69 -0.90
N ASN A 149 -0.44 -30.30 0.23
CA ASN A 149 -0.16 -29.60 1.48
C ASN A 149 1.06 -28.68 1.35
N ASP A 150 2.14 -29.15 0.71
CA ASP A 150 3.35 -28.36 0.49
C ASP A 150 3.05 -27.14 -0.41
N ALA A 151 2.29 -27.33 -1.50
CA ALA A 151 1.92 -26.26 -2.40
C ALA A 151 1.02 -25.21 -1.73
N THR A 152 0.07 -25.64 -0.89
CA THR A 152 -0.81 -24.72 -0.15
C THR A 152 -0.07 -23.98 0.96
N ALA A 153 0.84 -24.65 1.66
CA ALA A 153 1.66 -24.03 2.71
C ALA A 153 2.70 -23.03 2.17
N ALA A 154 3.10 -23.17 0.91
CA ALA A 154 4.04 -22.25 0.26
C ALA A 154 3.43 -20.88 -0.08
N VAL A 155 2.12 -20.70 0.02
CA VAL A 155 1.45 -19.44 -0.33
C VAL A 155 1.80 -18.35 0.66
N VAL A 156 2.55 -17.35 0.19
CA VAL A 156 2.83 -16.11 0.93
C VAL A 156 1.78 -15.09 0.55
N ARG A 157 1.07 -14.54 1.53
CA ARG A 157 0.15 -13.40 1.37
C ARG A 157 0.92 -12.09 1.58
N ASN A 158 0.43 -10.97 1.12
CA ASN A 158 1.02 -9.63 1.21
C ASN A 158 2.13 -9.32 0.19
N LEU A 159 2.24 -10.09 -0.89
CA LEU A 159 3.08 -9.72 -2.03
C LEU A 159 2.46 -8.54 -2.79
N LYS A 160 3.32 -7.81 -3.49
CA LYS A 160 2.95 -6.63 -4.27
C LYS A 160 2.64 -7.00 -5.73
N GLU A 161 1.95 -6.10 -6.44
CA GLU A 161 1.62 -6.26 -7.87
C GLU A 161 2.86 -6.59 -8.73
N THR A 162 4.03 -6.05 -8.38
CA THR A 162 5.32 -6.34 -9.02
C THR A 162 5.75 -7.81 -8.86
N GLU A 163 5.16 -8.54 -7.91
CA GLU A 163 5.41 -9.95 -7.62
C GLU A 163 4.26 -10.85 -8.10
N GLN A 164 3.37 -10.33 -8.98
CA GLN A 164 2.20 -11.07 -9.47
C GLN A 164 2.56 -12.42 -10.10
N ALA A 165 3.70 -12.50 -10.79
CA ALA A 165 4.18 -13.75 -11.38
C ALA A 165 4.43 -14.84 -10.32
N THR A 166 4.92 -14.47 -9.13
CA THR A 166 5.10 -15.39 -8.00
C THR A 166 3.75 -15.86 -7.47
N VAL A 167 2.78 -14.95 -7.34
CA VAL A 167 1.41 -15.27 -6.91
C VAL A 167 0.72 -16.21 -7.90
N ASP A 168 0.83 -15.94 -9.21
CA ASP A 168 0.31 -16.83 -10.25
C ASP A 168 1.00 -18.21 -10.22
N GLY A 169 2.27 -18.26 -9.85
CA GLY A 169 3.02 -19.50 -9.62
C GLY A 169 2.46 -20.36 -8.49
N TYR A 170 1.99 -19.76 -7.40
CA TYR A 170 1.31 -20.49 -6.32
C TYR A 170 0.02 -21.15 -6.81
N ALA A 171 -0.80 -20.42 -7.58
CA ALA A 171 -2.03 -20.97 -8.14
C ALA A 171 -1.75 -22.19 -9.03
N ALA A 172 -0.77 -22.06 -9.92
CA ALA A 172 -0.36 -23.14 -10.82
C ALA A 172 0.19 -24.36 -10.05
N ALA A 173 0.97 -24.14 -8.99
CA ALA A 173 1.50 -25.22 -8.14
C ALA A 173 0.38 -26.00 -7.46
N ILE A 174 -0.61 -25.31 -6.88
CA ILE A 174 -1.77 -25.93 -6.22
C ILE A 174 -2.59 -26.73 -7.25
N GLU A 175 -2.92 -26.13 -8.41
CA GLU A 175 -3.68 -26.80 -9.46
C GLU A 175 -2.96 -28.06 -9.97
N ASN A 176 -1.65 -27.99 -10.19
CA ASN A 176 -0.85 -29.13 -10.62
C ASN A 176 -0.81 -30.23 -9.55
N ALA A 177 -0.72 -29.88 -8.26
CA ALA A 177 -0.74 -30.85 -7.18
C ALA A 177 -2.12 -31.53 -7.05
N VAL A 178 -3.21 -30.75 -7.13
CA VAL A 178 -4.58 -31.28 -7.11
C VAL A 178 -4.85 -32.20 -8.30
N ALA A 179 -4.38 -31.84 -9.51
CA ALA A 179 -4.54 -32.65 -10.70
C ALA A 179 -3.80 -34.00 -10.66
N LYS A 180 -2.79 -34.14 -9.77
CA LYS A 180 -1.99 -35.34 -9.59
C LYS A 180 -2.45 -36.19 -8.40
N LEU A 181 -3.58 -35.86 -7.76
CA LEU A 181 -4.10 -36.67 -6.65
C LEU A 181 -4.44 -38.07 -7.12
N GLU A 182 -3.86 -39.08 -6.48
CA GLU A 182 -4.05 -40.47 -6.76
C GLU A 182 -4.82 -41.16 -5.61
N LEU A 183 -5.88 -41.90 -5.97
CA LEU A 183 -6.65 -42.67 -4.96
C LEU A 183 -5.80 -43.78 -4.35
N ARG A 184 -5.96 -43.99 -3.07
CA ARG A 184 -5.39 -45.15 -2.39
C ARG A 184 -5.97 -46.44 -3.00
N LYS A 185 -5.15 -47.45 -3.20
CA LYS A 185 -5.64 -48.78 -3.60
C LYS A 185 -6.48 -49.35 -2.45
N ALA A 186 -7.59 -49.97 -2.80
CA ALA A 186 -8.42 -50.67 -1.82
C ALA A 186 -7.60 -51.79 -1.16
N ASP A 187 -7.65 -51.88 0.15
CA ASP A 187 -7.06 -52.99 0.91
C ASP A 187 -8.07 -54.14 1.02
N TYR A 188 -7.82 -55.17 0.23
CA TYR A 188 -8.66 -56.41 0.24
C TYR A 188 -8.18 -57.45 1.22
N THR A 189 -7.18 -57.18 2.08
CA THR A 189 -6.61 -58.16 3.01
C THR A 189 -7.59 -58.57 4.14
N LYS A 190 -8.72 -57.87 4.24
CA LYS A 190 -9.79 -58.12 5.24
C LYS A 190 -11.11 -58.59 4.62
N VAL A 191 -11.09 -59.00 3.36
CA VAL A 191 -12.27 -59.54 2.67
C VAL A 191 -12.11 -61.05 2.71
N ASP A 192 -12.71 -61.69 3.72
CA ASP A 192 -12.89 -63.15 3.82
C ASP A 192 -14.18 -63.54 3.08
#